data_a758d9e76a710ebb6dff7260b3f8b63b
#
_entry.id   a758d9e76a710ebb6dff7260b3f8b63b
#
_cell.length_a   1.000
_cell.length_b   1.000
_cell.length_c   1.000
_cell.angle_alpha   90.00
_cell.angle_beta   90.00
_cell.angle_gamma   90.00
#
_symmetry.space_group_name_H-M   'P 1'
#
loop_
_entity.id
_entity.type
_entity.pdbx_description
1 polymer ?
#
loop_
_entity_poly.entity_id
_entity_poly.type
_entity_poly.pdbx_seq_one_letter_code
_entity_poly.pdbx_strand_id
1 'polypeptide(L)'
;HDGKVKDVYFDSQSRWVYTSWDVSRTELPQPVYSAIAEAYHGYRVDSIDFIERETISYYSIELDRGDETEFVVNVTPEGEILN
;
A
#
# COMPACT_ATOMS: atom_id res chain seq x y z
N HIS A 1 16.98 -4.69 5.64
CA HIS A 1 16.79 -3.39 6.22
C HIS A 1 15.70 -3.43 7.26
N ASP A 2 16.02 -3.25 8.50
CA ASP A 2 15.07 -3.36 9.62
C ASP A 2 14.33 -4.69 9.63
N GLY A 3 14.95 -5.73 9.12
CA GLY A 3 14.35 -7.04 9.09
C GLY A 3 13.25 -7.22 8.06
N LYS A 4 12.95 -6.21 7.27
CA LYS A 4 11.92 -6.32 6.25
C LYS A 4 12.46 -6.98 4.99
N VAL A 5 11.64 -7.84 4.41
CA VAL A 5 11.95 -8.48 3.13
C VAL A 5 11.41 -7.59 2.03
N LYS A 6 12.26 -7.24 1.10
CA LYS A 6 11.87 -6.40 -0.03
C LYS A 6 11.82 -7.22 -1.30
N ASP A 7 10.77 -7.03 -2.07
CA ASP A 7 10.64 -7.64 -3.39
C ASP A 7 10.98 -6.60 -4.43
N VAL A 8 11.94 -6.93 -5.30
CA VAL A 8 12.41 -6.00 -6.32
C VAL A 8 12.08 -6.61 -7.68
N TYR A 9 11.39 -5.84 -8.50
CA TYR A 9 10.95 -6.32 -9.82
C TYR A 9 11.64 -5.58 -10.94
N PHE A 10 12.08 -6.34 -11.93
CA PHE A 10 12.75 -5.81 -13.12
C PHE A 10 11.97 -6.25 -14.36
N ASP A 11 12.03 -5.45 -15.42
CA ASP A 11 11.39 -5.84 -16.67
C ASP A 11 12.32 -6.77 -17.48
N SER A 12 11.89 -7.14 -18.67
CA SER A 12 12.65 -8.08 -19.51
C SER A 12 14.00 -7.52 -19.97
N GLN A 13 14.22 -6.23 -19.82
CA GLN A 13 15.47 -5.58 -20.18
C GLN A 13 16.32 -5.26 -18.95
N SER A 14 15.98 -5.87 -17.81
CA SER A 14 16.70 -5.71 -16.55
C SER A 14 16.64 -4.29 -16.01
N ARG A 15 15.58 -3.55 -16.35
CA ARG A 15 15.37 -2.21 -15.79
C ARG A 15 14.45 -2.34 -14.58
N TRP A 16 14.75 -1.56 -13.55
CA TRP A 16 13.96 -1.57 -12.33
C TRP A 16 12.55 -1.06 -12.61
N VAL A 17 11.56 -1.82 -12.15
CA VAL A 17 10.16 -1.44 -12.30
C VAL A 17 9.62 -0.92 -10.98
N TYR A 18 9.74 -1.72 -9.92
CA TYR A 18 9.32 -1.27 -8.60
C TYR A 18 9.92 -2.16 -7.52
N THR A 19 9.88 -1.65 -6.29
CA THR A 19 10.27 -2.38 -5.10
C THR A 19 9.09 -2.34 -4.13
N SER A 20 8.79 -3.45 -3.47
CA SER A 20 7.70 -3.48 -2.52
C SER A 20 8.10 -4.19 -1.24
N TRP A 21 7.45 -3.83 -0.13
CA TRP A 21 7.66 -4.53 1.14
C TRP A 21 6.44 -4.36 2.02
N ASP A 22 6.28 -5.31 2.96
CA ASP A 22 5.17 -5.30 3.91
C ASP A 22 5.29 -4.15 4.89
N VAL A 23 4.16 -3.59 5.25
CA VAL A 23 4.08 -2.49 6.20
C VAL A 23 3.02 -2.85 7.24
N SER A 24 3.32 -2.62 8.52
CA SER A 24 2.32 -2.84 9.56
C SER A 24 1.44 -1.59 9.68
N ARG A 25 0.26 -1.76 10.27
CA ARG A 25 -0.65 -0.63 10.44
C ARG A 25 -0.06 0.50 11.27
N THR A 26 0.79 0.15 12.22
CA THR A 26 1.41 1.16 13.08
C THR A 26 2.46 1.98 12.35
N GLU A 27 2.88 1.52 11.17
CA GLU A 27 3.87 2.22 10.35
C GLU A 27 3.24 3.15 9.32
N LEU A 28 1.91 3.16 9.20
CA LEU A 28 1.24 4.02 8.24
C LEU A 28 1.33 5.48 8.66
N PRO A 29 1.67 6.38 7.74
CA PRO A 29 1.58 7.82 8.04
C PRO A 29 0.15 8.19 8.39
N GLN A 30 0.00 9.17 9.28
CA GLN A 30 -1.32 9.63 9.70
C GLN A 30 -2.23 10.02 8.54
N PRO A 31 -1.73 10.75 7.51
CA PRO A 31 -2.60 11.11 6.39
C PRO A 31 -3.18 9.90 5.66
N VAL A 32 -2.41 8.81 5.54
CA VAL A 32 -2.88 7.60 4.89
C VAL A 32 -3.96 6.93 5.73
N TYR A 33 -3.71 6.82 7.02
CA TYR A 33 -4.67 6.21 7.94
C TYR A 33 -5.99 6.99 7.91
N SER A 34 -5.91 8.33 7.97
CA SER A 34 -7.11 9.17 7.96
C SER A 34 -7.89 9.05 6.66
N ALA A 35 -7.18 8.98 5.53
CA ALA A 35 -7.84 8.85 4.23
C ALA A 35 -8.65 7.57 4.14
N ILE A 36 -8.05 6.46 4.63
CA ILE A 36 -8.73 5.17 4.59
C ILE A 36 -9.91 5.15 5.55
N ALA A 37 -9.73 5.69 6.75
CA ALA A 37 -10.79 5.70 7.76
C ALA A 37 -12.00 6.50 7.27
N GLU A 38 -11.78 7.59 6.55
CA GLU A 38 -12.87 8.41 6.04
C GLU A 38 -13.55 7.81 4.82
N ALA A 39 -12.75 7.35 3.86
CA ALA A 39 -13.29 6.92 2.57
C ALA A 39 -13.87 5.50 2.65
N TYR A 40 -13.33 4.67 3.52
CA TYR A 40 -13.72 3.25 3.59
C TYR A 40 -14.12 2.86 5.00
N HIS A 41 -15.01 3.66 5.57
CA HIS A 41 -15.52 3.42 6.90
C HIS A 41 -16.21 2.05 6.96
N GLY A 42 -15.86 1.27 7.97
CA GLY A 42 -16.45 -0.05 8.13
C GLY A 42 -15.67 -1.18 7.48
N TYR A 43 -14.62 -0.85 6.74
CA TYR A 43 -13.75 -1.88 6.16
C TYR A 43 -12.59 -2.15 7.09
N ARG A 44 -12.07 -3.36 7.00
CA ARG A 44 -10.92 -3.79 7.77
C ARG A 44 -9.70 -3.80 6.87
N VAL A 45 -8.57 -3.33 7.39
CA VAL A 45 -7.31 -3.40 6.66
C VAL A 45 -6.75 -4.81 6.82
N ASP A 46 -6.57 -5.50 5.71
CA ASP A 46 -6.11 -6.88 5.71
C ASP A 46 -4.61 -6.97 5.53
N SER A 47 -4.07 -6.21 4.59
CA SER A 47 -2.63 -6.17 4.38
C SER A 47 -2.25 -4.83 3.79
N ILE A 48 -0.98 -4.47 3.95
CA ILE A 48 -0.44 -3.20 3.47
C ILE A 48 0.93 -3.47 2.88
N ASP A 49 1.16 -2.98 1.67
CA ASP A 49 2.47 -3.01 1.05
C ASP A 49 2.84 -1.59 0.66
N PHE A 50 4.10 -1.25 0.79
CA PHE A 50 4.61 0.00 0.24
C PHE A 50 5.22 -0.30 -1.12
N ILE A 51 4.81 0.46 -2.13
CA ILE A 51 5.28 0.28 -3.50
C ILE A 51 6.12 1.48 -3.88
N GLU A 52 7.36 1.24 -4.23
CA GLU A 52 8.28 2.30 -4.64
C GLU A 52 8.54 2.18 -6.13
N ARG A 53 8.12 3.17 -6.89
CA ARG A 53 8.36 3.23 -8.34
C ARG A 53 9.21 4.44 -8.65
N GLU A 54 9.64 4.56 -9.89
CA GLU A 54 10.56 5.62 -10.30
C GLU A 54 10.00 7.02 -10.05
N THR A 55 8.73 7.22 -10.38
CA THR A 55 8.14 8.56 -10.31
C THR A 55 7.15 8.75 -9.17
N ILE A 56 6.72 7.68 -8.54
CA ILE A 56 5.70 7.76 -7.48
C ILE A 56 5.86 6.60 -6.52
N SER A 57 5.58 6.86 -5.26
CA SER A 57 5.52 5.80 -4.25
C SER A 57 4.17 5.88 -3.56
N TYR A 58 3.63 4.74 -3.17
CA TYR A 58 2.32 4.72 -2.55
C TYR A 58 2.15 3.45 -1.73
N TYR A 59 1.10 3.44 -0.90
CA TYR A 59 0.71 2.28 -0.12
C TYR A 59 -0.39 1.54 -0.86
N SER A 60 -0.21 0.24 -1.04
CA SER A 60 -1.21 -0.64 -1.63
C SER A 60 -1.89 -1.34 -0.46
N ILE A 61 -3.15 -1.05 -0.23
CA ILE A 61 -3.86 -1.48 0.98
C ILE A 61 -5.01 -2.39 0.59
N GLU A 62 -4.98 -3.60 1.10
CA GLU A 62 -6.08 -4.55 0.87
C GLU A 62 -7.12 -4.38 1.95
N LEU A 63 -8.35 -4.13 1.54
CA LEU A 63 -9.47 -3.87 2.43
C LEU A 63 -10.51 -4.99 2.32
N ASP A 64 -11.18 -5.26 3.44
CA ASP A 64 -12.09 -6.38 3.56
C ASP A 64 -13.25 -5.97 4.47
N ARG A 65 -14.46 -6.35 4.11
CA ARG A 65 -15.65 -6.06 4.92
C ARG A 65 -16.06 -7.22 5.81
N GLY A 66 -15.31 -8.32 5.76
CA GLY A 66 -15.64 -9.47 6.57
C GLY A 66 -16.56 -10.47 5.89
N ASP A 67 -17.09 -10.13 4.73
CA ASP A 67 -17.84 -11.07 3.91
C ASP A 67 -16.95 -11.50 2.75
N GLU A 68 -17.35 -11.35 1.53
CA GLU A 68 -16.50 -11.71 0.40
C GLU A 68 -16.04 -10.49 -0.39
N THR A 69 -16.31 -9.33 0.12
CA THR A 69 -15.91 -8.10 -0.58
C THR A 69 -14.49 -7.74 -0.19
N GLU A 70 -13.61 -7.83 -1.15
CA GLU A 70 -12.19 -7.58 -0.95
C GLU A 70 -11.66 -6.77 -2.13
N PHE A 71 -10.89 -5.73 -1.85
CA PHE A 71 -10.32 -4.94 -2.95
C PHE A 71 -9.10 -4.18 -2.46
N VAL A 72 -8.32 -3.67 -3.41
CA VAL A 72 -7.08 -2.97 -3.14
C VAL A 72 -7.23 -1.50 -3.45
N VAL A 73 -6.74 -0.66 -2.53
CA VAL A 73 -6.75 0.79 -2.68
C VAL A 73 -5.30 1.27 -2.63
N ASN A 74 -4.93 2.16 -3.54
CA ASN A 74 -3.59 2.74 -3.56
C ASN A 74 -3.66 4.17 -3.05
N VAL A 75 -2.82 4.49 -2.06
CA VAL A 75 -2.84 5.80 -1.39
C VAL A 75 -1.42 6.33 -1.28
N THR A 76 -1.22 7.58 -1.65
CA THR A 76 0.09 8.21 -1.52
C THR A 76 0.41 8.46 -0.04
N PRO A 77 1.71 8.65 0.30
CA PRO A 77 2.06 8.95 1.70
C PRO A 77 1.39 10.21 2.25
N GLU A 78 0.94 11.11 1.37
CA GLU A 78 0.23 12.34 1.77
C GLU A 78 -1.26 12.11 1.98
N GLY A 79 -1.75 10.90 1.67
CA GLY A 79 -3.15 10.57 1.89
C GLY A 79 -4.03 10.73 0.67
N GLU A 80 -3.45 10.88 -0.50
CA GLU A 80 -4.22 10.98 -1.74
C GLU A 80 -4.57 9.60 -2.25
N ILE A 81 -5.85 9.33 -2.44
CA ILE A 81 -6.30 8.05 -2.97
C ILE A 81 -6.17 8.06 -4.48
N LEU A 82 -5.40 7.12 -5.01
CA LEU A 82 -5.11 7.06 -6.44
C LEU A 82 -6.18 6.30 -7.22
N ASN A 83 -6.85 5.38 -6.55
CA ASN A 83 -7.92 4.62 -7.20
C ASN A 83 -8.81 3.92 -6.20
#